data_9c580dd5487da00c5d09f5074ae867f7
#
_entry.id   9c580dd5487da00c5d09f5074ae867f7
#
_cell.length_a   1.000
_cell.length_b   1.000
_cell.length_c   1.000
_cell.angle_alpha   90.00
_cell.angle_beta   90.00
_cell.angle_gamma   90.00
#
_symmetry.space_group_name_H-M   'P 1'
#
loop_
_entity.id
_entity.type
_entity.pdbx_description
1 polymer ?
#
loop_
_entity_poly.entity_id
_entity_poly.type
_entity_poly.pdbx_seq_one_letter_code
_entity_poly.pdbx_strand_id
1 'polypeptide(L)'
;ADWLPALGLRFSLRMDGFAWVLALIVTGIGFLVVLYARYYLSAADPMPRFFAFFLAFMASMLGVVLAGNLIQLVLFWELTSLFSFLLIGYWHHNPAAREGARMALIVTSAGGLALFAGVLLIGRIAGSYDLDRVLAAGDLIRADPLYLPALLLVVLGALTKSAQFPFHFWLPHAMAAPTPVSAYLHSAAMVKLGVILLMRLWPVLSGTDAWMFSVGLAGLVTFVLGAYAAMFQHDLKGLLAYSTISHLGLITVLLGLNSPLALVAAIFHLMNHATFKASLFMAAGAIDHESGTRDIRRLSGLVHSMPITATAAMVAAAAMAGVPLL
;
A
#
# COMPACT_ATOMS: atom_id res chain seq x y z
N ALA A 1 -26.96 4.72 -3.77
CA ALA A 1 -27.68 5.94 -4.19
C ALA A 1 -27.09 6.43 -5.50
N ASP A 2 -27.94 6.82 -6.44
CA ASP A 2 -27.49 7.45 -7.69
C ASP A 2 -27.02 8.88 -7.35
N TRP A 3 -25.73 9.15 -7.52
CA TRP A 3 -25.16 10.46 -7.19
C TRP A 3 -25.23 11.42 -8.39
N LEU A 4 -24.70 10.99 -9.53
CA LEU A 4 -24.76 11.72 -10.81
C LEU A 4 -25.07 10.73 -11.93
N PRO A 5 -26.35 10.39 -12.16
CA PRO A 5 -26.75 9.37 -13.14
C PRO A 5 -26.26 9.65 -14.57
N ALA A 6 -26.22 10.94 -14.95
CA ALA A 6 -25.74 11.37 -16.26
C ALA A 6 -24.27 11.02 -16.55
N LEU A 7 -23.45 10.82 -15.50
CA LEU A 7 -22.04 10.43 -15.59
C LEU A 7 -21.80 8.97 -15.18
N GLY A 8 -22.86 8.19 -14.93
CA GLY A 8 -22.75 6.83 -14.44
C GLY A 8 -22.20 6.72 -13.01
N LEU A 9 -22.24 7.83 -12.25
CA LEU A 9 -21.71 7.88 -10.89
C LEU A 9 -22.75 7.37 -9.91
N ARG A 10 -22.48 6.19 -9.39
CA ARG A 10 -23.24 5.55 -8.32
C ARG A 10 -22.40 5.46 -7.08
N PHE A 11 -22.89 5.95 -5.95
CA PHE A 11 -22.29 5.66 -4.66
C PHE A 11 -22.84 4.31 -4.17
N SER A 12 -22.01 3.27 -4.27
CA SER A 12 -22.37 1.92 -3.86
C SER A 12 -21.23 1.32 -3.03
N LEU A 13 -21.59 0.63 -1.95
CA LEU A 13 -20.66 -0.14 -1.15
C LEU A 13 -20.79 -1.62 -1.52
N ARG A 14 -19.65 -2.27 -1.74
CA ARG A 14 -19.55 -3.69 -2.08
C ARG A 14 -18.72 -4.41 -1.03
N MET A 15 -19.35 -5.36 -0.34
CA MET A 15 -18.70 -6.18 0.68
C MET A 15 -18.66 -7.64 0.19
N ASP A 16 -17.53 -8.06 -0.33
CA ASP A 16 -17.23 -9.47 -0.60
C ASP A 16 -16.16 -9.98 0.39
N GLY A 17 -15.83 -11.27 0.32
CA GLY A 17 -14.83 -11.86 1.22
C GLY A 17 -13.46 -11.16 1.14
N PHE A 18 -13.05 -10.70 -0.04
CA PHE A 18 -11.80 -9.97 -0.21
C PHE A 18 -11.86 -8.57 0.43
N ALA A 19 -12.96 -7.83 0.20
CA ALA A 19 -13.18 -6.52 0.82
C ALA A 19 -13.26 -6.64 2.36
N TRP A 20 -13.90 -7.69 2.87
CA TRP A 20 -14.02 -7.94 4.31
C TRP A 20 -12.66 -8.15 4.98
N VAL A 21 -11.81 -9.01 4.40
CA VAL A 21 -10.43 -9.24 4.91
C VAL A 21 -9.61 -7.95 4.89
N LEU A 22 -9.69 -7.18 3.81
CA LEU A 22 -8.96 -5.92 3.70
C LEU A 22 -9.47 -4.87 4.70
N ALA A 23 -10.79 -4.78 4.89
CA ALA A 23 -11.37 -3.88 5.88
C ALA A 23 -10.91 -4.21 7.31
N LEU A 24 -10.82 -5.51 7.66
CA LEU A 24 -10.27 -5.95 8.94
C LEU A 24 -8.79 -5.58 9.09
N ILE A 25 -7.97 -5.73 8.05
CA ILE A 25 -6.56 -5.32 8.09
C ILE A 25 -6.45 -3.82 8.31
N VAL A 26 -7.21 -3.02 7.54
CA VAL A 26 -7.18 -1.55 7.60
C VAL A 26 -7.61 -1.05 8.98
N THR A 27 -8.73 -1.56 9.50
CA THR A 27 -9.28 -1.12 10.79
C THR A 27 -8.52 -1.72 11.97
N GLY A 28 -8.18 -3.00 11.93
CA GLY A 28 -7.48 -3.69 13.02
C GLY A 28 -6.07 -3.15 13.25
N ILE A 29 -5.26 -3.05 12.20
CA ILE A 29 -3.93 -2.45 12.31
C ILE A 29 -4.05 -0.95 12.60
N GLY A 30 -5.03 -0.26 12.00
CA GLY A 30 -5.32 1.15 12.30
C GLY A 30 -5.59 1.39 13.78
N PHE A 31 -6.39 0.55 14.41
CA PHE A 31 -6.66 0.61 15.85
C PHE A 31 -5.37 0.43 16.69
N LEU A 32 -4.56 -0.57 16.37
CA LEU A 32 -3.29 -0.81 17.07
C LEU A 32 -2.32 0.38 16.91
N VAL A 33 -2.27 0.97 15.72
CA VAL A 33 -1.42 2.15 15.47
C VAL A 33 -1.95 3.40 16.19
N VAL A 34 -3.27 3.58 16.33
CA VAL A 34 -3.85 4.67 17.14
C VAL A 34 -3.43 4.53 18.60
N LEU A 35 -3.50 3.31 19.16
CA LEU A 35 -3.02 3.04 20.53
C LEU A 35 -1.53 3.34 20.65
N TYR A 36 -0.72 2.87 19.71
CA TYR A 36 0.72 3.12 19.68
C TYR A 36 1.03 4.62 19.57
N ALA A 37 0.36 5.35 18.70
CA ALA A 37 0.56 6.78 18.47
C ALA A 37 0.32 7.62 19.73
N ARG A 38 -0.65 7.24 20.58
CA ARG A 38 -0.93 7.92 21.84
C ARG A 38 0.29 7.96 22.78
N TYR A 39 1.10 6.91 22.77
CA TYR A 39 2.28 6.81 23.62
C TYR A 39 3.57 7.27 22.93
N TYR A 40 3.57 7.25 21.60
CA TYR A 40 4.73 7.64 20.79
C TYR A 40 4.85 9.15 20.59
N LEU A 41 3.72 9.84 20.35
CA LEU A 41 3.71 11.29 20.10
C LEU A 41 3.93 12.05 21.40
N SER A 42 4.69 13.14 21.32
CA SER A 42 4.95 14.00 22.47
C SER A 42 3.74 14.86 22.81
N ALA A 43 3.66 15.33 24.06
CA ALA A 43 2.60 16.27 24.48
C ALA A 43 2.65 17.61 23.73
N ALA A 44 3.79 17.96 23.11
CA ALA A 44 3.95 19.16 22.30
C ALA A 44 3.42 19.00 20.87
N ASP A 45 3.18 17.76 20.42
CA ASP A 45 2.63 17.50 19.10
C ASP A 45 1.12 17.83 19.05
N PRO A 46 0.61 18.44 17.97
CA PRO A 46 -0.82 18.74 17.84
C PRO A 46 -1.64 17.46 17.56
N MET A 47 -1.84 16.64 18.60
CA MET A 47 -2.52 15.33 18.51
C MET A 47 -3.89 15.37 17.79
N PRO A 48 -4.79 16.35 17.99
CA PRO A 48 -6.07 16.39 17.28
C PRO A 48 -5.87 16.43 15.76
N ARG A 49 -4.88 17.18 15.27
CA ARG A 49 -4.54 17.25 13.84
C ARG A 49 -4.04 15.91 13.34
N PHE A 50 -3.19 15.21 14.10
CA PHE A 50 -2.70 13.89 13.77
C PHE A 50 -3.84 12.89 13.59
N PHE A 51 -4.69 12.75 14.60
CA PHE A 51 -5.79 11.79 14.57
C PHE A 51 -6.85 12.13 13.52
N ALA A 52 -7.13 13.42 13.28
CA ALA A 52 -8.02 13.84 12.21
C ALA A 52 -7.52 13.37 10.83
N PHE A 53 -6.24 13.60 10.51
CA PHE A 53 -5.65 13.16 9.24
C PHE A 53 -5.55 11.63 9.17
N PHE A 54 -5.22 10.97 10.27
CA PHE A 54 -5.12 9.52 10.34
C PHE A 54 -6.46 8.84 10.08
N LEU A 55 -7.53 9.29 10.75
CA LEU A 55 -8.87 8.75 10.57
C LEU A 55 -9.44 9.08 9.19
N ALA A 56 -9.18 10.28 8.65
CA ALA A 56 -9.57 10.63 7.29
C ALA A 56 -8.85 9.75 6.25
N PHE A 57 -7.57 9.46 6.46
CA PHE A 57 -6.83 8.52 5.63
C PHE A 57 -7.40 7.10 5.73
N MET A 58 -7.71 6.61 6.95
CA MET A 58 -8.32 5.30 7.16
C MET A 58 -9.71 5.20 6.51
N ALA A 59 -10.52 6.25 6.61
CA ALA A 59 -11.82 6.32 5.94
C ALA A 59 -11.68 6.28 4.41
N SER A 60 -10.68 6.98 3.85
CA SER A 60 -10.39 6.94 2.42
C SER A 60 -9.95 5.55 1.97
N MET A 61 -9.13 4.84 2.78
CA MET A 61 -8.74 3.45 2.51
C MET A 61 -9.95 2.52 2.48
N LEU A 62 -10.84 2.63 3.46
CA LEU A 62 -12.09 1.87 3.49
C LEU A 62 -12.96 2.21 2.28
N GLY A 63 -13.00 3.48 1.88
CA GLY A 63 -13.71 3.92 0.67
C GLY A 63 -13.22 3.23 -0.60
N VAL A 64 -11.89 3.03 -0.77
CA VAL A 64 -11.35 2.25 -1.90
C VAL A 64 -11.71 0.78 -1.79
N VAL A 65 -11.51 0.17 -0.61
CA VAL A 65 -11.71 -1.27 -0.40
C VAL A 65 -13.17 -1.66 -0.62
N LEU A 66 -14.11 -0.81 -0.21
CA LEU A 66 -15.54 -1.04 -0.27
C LEU A 66 -16.22 -0.44 -1.51
N ALA A 67 -15.46 0.19 -2.42
CA ALA A 67 -16.04 0.79 -3.60
C ALA A 67 -16.74 -0.25 -4.49
N GLY A 68 -18.01 -0.02 -4.78
CA GLY A 68 -18.80 -0.81 -5.74
C GLY A 68 -18.81 -0.22 -7.15
N ASN A 69 -18.15 0.94 -7.34
CA ASN A 69 -18.05 1.63 -8.62
C ASN A 69 -16.60 2.09 -8.85
N LEU A 70 -16.08 1.94 -10.07
CA LEU A 70 -14.68 2.25 -10.39
C LEU A 70 -14.36 3.75 -10.27
N ILE A 71 -15.30 4.64 -10.58
CA ILE A 71 -15.09 6.09 -10.42
C ILE A 71 -15.04 6.46 -8.94
N GLN A 72 -15.91 5.87 -8.12
CA GLN A 72 -15.86 6.01 -6.67
C GLN A 72 -14.51 5.49 -6.11
N LEU A 73 -14.01 4.37 -6.61
CA LEU A 73 -12.70 3.83 -6.25
C LEU A 73 -11.59 4.86 -6.52
N VAL A 74 -11.57 5.47 -7.71
CA VAL A 74 -10.58 6.50 -8.07
C VAL A 74 -10.70 7.73 -7.18
N LEU A 75 -11.90 8.18 -6.85
CA LEU A 75 -12.10 9.31 -5.92
C LEU A 75 -11.43 9.05 -4.57
N PHE A 76 -11.74 7.91 -3.95
CA PHE A 76 -11.13 7.55 -2.67
C PHE A 76 -9.62 7.26 -2.78
N TRP A 77 -9.17 6.75 -3.93
CA TRP A 77 -7.74 6.59 -4.24
C TRP A 77 -6.98 7.92 -4.16
N GLU A 78 -7.52 8.99 -4.74
CA GLU A 78 -6.92 10.32 -4.65
C GLU A 78 -7.00 10.91 -3.25
N LEU A 79 -8.10 10.67 -2.53
CA LEU A 79 -8.19 11.07 -1.12
C LEU A 79 -7.11 10.39 -0.27
N THR A 80 -6.75 9.13 -0.57
CA THR A 80 -5.60 8.49 0.12
C THR A 80 -4.27 9.17 -0.21
N SER A 81 -4.06 9.68 -1.43
CA SER A 81 -2.88 10.46 -1.79
C SER A 81 -2.81 11.76 -1.01
N LEU A 82 -3.94 12.48 -0.93
CA LEU A 82 -4.03 13.75 -0.19
C LEU A 82 -3.75 13.57 1.31
N PHE A 83 -4.46 12.64 1.96
CA PHE A 83 -4.28 12.44 3.41
C PHE A 83 -2.92 11.82 3.76
N SER A 84 -2.34 10.97 2.90
CA SER A 84 -0.97 10.49 3.09
C SER A 84 0.05 11.63 2.99
N PHE A 85 -0.13 12.58 2.08
CA PHE A 85 0.70 13.78 2.00
C PHE A 85 0.67 14.58 3.31
N LEU A 86 -0.53 14.79 3.89
CA LEU A 86 -0.70 15.49 5.16
C LEU A 86 -0.06 14.73 6.34
N LEU A 87 -0.12 13.41 6.32
CA LEU A 87 0.49 12.56 7.36
C LEU A 87 2.01 12.49 7.23
N ILE A 88 2.57 12.31 6.02
CA ILE A 88 4.01 12.28 5.80
C ILE A 88 4.63 13.63 6.15
N GLY A 89 3.97 14.73 5.76
CA GLY A 89 4.36 16.10 6.07
C GLY A 89 3.94 16.60 7.46
N TYR A 90 3.52 15.72 8.38
CA TYR A 90 3.02 16.10 9.69
C TYR A 90 4.00 16.99 10.47
N TRP A 91 5.27 16.61 10.52
CA TRP A 91 6.34 17.46 11.04
C TRP A 91 6.85 18.43 9.96
N HIS A 92 5.98 19.36 9.56
CA HIS A 92 6.21 20.29 8.44
C HIS A 92 7.43 21.23 8.65
N HIS A 93 7.93 21.40 9.87
CA HIS A 93 9.17 22.11 10.18
C HIS A 93 10.41 21.34 9.67
N ASN A 94 10.33 20.01 9.51
CA ASN A 94 11.41 19.18 8.98
C ASN A 94 11.44 19.25 7.44
N PRO A 95 12.53 19.75 6.81
CA PRO A 95 12.66 19.81 5.36
C PRO A 95 12.51 18.44 4.67
N ALA A 96 13.10 17.39 5.26
CA ALA A 96 13.02 16.03 4.70
C ALA A 96 11.59 15.49 4.69
N ALA A 97 10.78 15.78 5.73
CA ALA A 97 9.38 15.40 5.78
C ALA A 97 8.55 16.12 4.69
N ARG A 98 8.81 17.42 4.46
CA ARG A 98 8.14 18.18 3.39
C ARG A 98 8.49 17.67 1.99
N GLU A 99 9.77 17.38 1.78
CA GLU A 99 10.25 16.86 0.50
C GLU A 99 9.69 15.46 0.22
N GLY A 100 9.77 14.54 1.19
CA GLY A 100 9.20 13.21 1.09
C GLY A 100 7.69 13.23 0.86
N ALA A 101 6.96 14.11 1.54
CA ALA A 101 5.52 14.28 1.35
C ALA A 101 5.19 14.75 -0.08
N ARG A 102 5.88 15.79 -0.58
CA ARG A 102 5.68 16.30 -1.96
C ARG A 102 6.01 15.26 -3.01
N MET A 103 7.13 14.55 -2.84
CA MET A 103 7.53 13.48 -3.75
C MET A 103 6.47 12.37 -3.80
N ALA A 104 6.01 11.90 -2.64
CA ALA A 104 4.96 10.89 -2.56
C ALA A 104 3.66 11.36 -3.24
N LEU A 105 3.22 12.61 -2.98
CA LEU A 105 2.02 13.17 -3.62
C LEU A 105 2.15 13.22 -5.14
N ILE A 106 3.24 13.81 -5.65
CA ILE A 106 3.44 13.98 -7.11
C ILE A 106 3.42 12.63 -7.81
N VAL A 107 4.19 11.65 -7.32
CA VAL A 107 4.28 10.33 -7.95
C VAL A 107 2.94 9.59 -7.89
N THR A 108 2.29 9.57 -6.72
CA THR A 108 1.06 8.79 -6.55
C THR A 108 -0.15 9.44 -7.21
N SER A 109 -0.24 10.77 -7.26
CA SER A 109 -1.33 11.46 -7.97
C SER A 109 -1.15 11.43 -9.49
N ALA A 110 0.09 11.54 -10.00
CA ALA A 110 0.32 11.32 -11.43
C ALA A 110 -0.10 9.91 -11.86
N GLY A 111 0.21 8.89 -11.05
CA GLY A 111 -0.29 7.54 -11.27
C GLY A 111 -1.80 7.40 -11.14
N GLY A 112 -2.42 8.14 -10.22
CA GLY A 112 -3.88 8.17 -10.05
C GLY A 112 -4.60 8.79 -11.25
N LEU A 113 -4.04 9.81 -11.89
CA LEU A 113 -4.55 10.35 -13.16
C LEU A 113 -4.49 9.32 -14.29
N ALA A 114 -3.39 8.55 -14.37
CA ALA A 114 -3.29 7.44 -15.30
C ALA A 114 -4.32 6.36 -15.01
N LEU A 115 -4.50 5.98 -13.74
CA LEU A 115 -5.55 5.05 -13.31
C LEU A 115 -6.94 5.55 -13.73
N PHE A 116 -7.22 6.84 -13.51
CA PHE A 116 -8.51 7.42 -13.91
C PHE A 116 -8.76 7.25 -15.41
N ALA A 117 -7.77 7.58 -16.24
CA ALA A 117 -7.88 7.37 -17.69
C ALA A 117 -8.09 5.88 -18.05
N GLY A 118 -7.36 4.97 -17.40
CA GLY A 118 -7.54 3.51 -17.58
C GLY A 118 -8.94 3.03 -17.19
N VAL A 119 -9.49 3.54 -16.08
CA VAL A 119 -10.85 3.25 -15.62
C VAL A 119 -11.89 3.76 -16.61
N LEU A 120 -11.70 4.95 -17.19
CA LEU A 120 -12.61 5.46 -18.23
C LEU A 120 -12.63 4.57 -19.46
N LEU A 121 -11.48 4.04 -19.89
CA LEU A 121 -11.41 3.08 -21.00
C LEU A 121 -12.10 1.76 -20.64
N ILE A 122 -11.86 1.21 -19.46
CA ILE A 122 -12.53 -0.02 -19.00
C ILE A 122 -14.05 0.17 -18.98
N GLY A 123 -14.51 1.28 -18.40
CA GLY A 123 -15.95 1.58 -18.33
C GLY A 123 -16.60 1.77 -19.70
N ARG A 124 -15.87 2.35 -20.66
CA ARG A 124 -16.31 2.47 -22.05
C ARG A 124 -16.48 1.10 -22.70
N ILE A 125 -15.52 0.19 -22.54
CA ILE A 125 -15.57 -1.16 -23.10
C ILE A 125 -16.69 -1.97 -22.44
N ALA A 126 -16.78 -1.95 -21.12
CA ALA A 126 -17.78 -2.70 -20.36
C ALA A 126 -19.19 -2.10 -20.41
N GLY A 127 -19.34 -0.86 -20.93
CA GLY A 127 -20.59 -0.11 -20.92
C GLY A 127 -21.07 0.29 -19.52
N SER A 128 -20.23 0.19 -18.49
CA SER A 128 -20.57 0.50 -17.10
C SER A 128 -19.33 0.71 -16.25
N TYR A 129 -19.44 1.56 -15.22
CA TYR A 129 -18.43 1.71 -14.16
C TYR A 129 -18.77 0.91 -12.91
N ASP A 130 -19.90 0.22 -12.87
CA ASP A 130 -20.30 -0.67 -11.79
C ASP A 130 -19.33 -1.87 -11.73
N LEU A 131 -18.76 -2.11 -10.56
CA LEU A 131 -17.68 -3.10 -10.42
C LEU A 131 -18.14 -4.52 -10.76
N ASP A 132 -19.38 -4.90 -10.39
CA ASP A 132 -19.88 -6.26 -10.69
C ASP A 132 -20.08 -6.46 -12.19
N ARG A 133 -20.56 -5.43 -12.92
CA ARG A 133 -20.68 -5.48 -14.38
C ARG A 133 -19.32 -5.53 -15.06
N VAL A 134 -18.35 -4.75 -14.58
CA VAL A 134 -16.97 -4.77 -15.10
C VAL A 134 -16.34 -6.14 -14.88
N LEU A 135 -16.50 -6.72 -13.67
CA LEU A 135 -15.94 -8.04 -13.37
C LEU A 135 -16.56 -9.17 -14.22
N ALA A 136 -17.82 -9.01 -14.62
CA ALA A 136 -18.51 -9.96 -15.54
C ALA A 136 -18.11 -9.77 -17.01
N ALA A 137 -17.53 -8.63 -17.40
CA ALA A 137 -17.16 -8.29 -18.78
C ALA A 137 -15.72 -8.65 -19.16
N GLY A 138 -15.04 -9.53 -18.42
CA GLY A 138 -13.61 -9.81 -18.58
C GLY A 138 -13.22 -10.23 -20.02
N ASP A 139 -13.97 -11.13 -20.65
CA ASP A 139 -13.68 -11.60 -22.02
C ASP A 139 -13.86 -10.47 -23.05
N LEU A 140 -14.92 -9.66 -22.88
CA LEU A 140 -15.18 -8.51 -23.74
C LEU A 140 -14.03 -7.49 -23.64
N ILE A 141 -13.56 -7.22 -22.44
CA ILE A 141 -12.48 -6.26 -22.20
C ILE A 141 -11.17 -6.76 -22.82
N ARG A 142 -10.83 -8.02 -22.63
CA ARG A 142 -9.60 -8.61 -23.20
C ARG A 142 -9.58 -8.68 -24.72
N ALA A 143 -10.75 -8.82 -25.34
CA ALA A 143 -10.90 -8.87 -26.80
C ALA A 143 -10.90 -7.48 -27.47
N ASP A 144 -11.08 -6.41 -26.73
CA ASP A 144 -11.22 -5.05 -27.27
C ASP A 144 -9.84 -4.44 -27.64
N PRO A 145 -9.73 -3.72 -28.77
CA PRO A 145 -8.50 -3.03 -29.14
C PRO A 145 -7.96 -2.03 -28.09
N LEU A 146 -8.83 -1.48 -27.25
CA LEU A 146 -8.44 -0.57 -26.16
C LEU A 146 -7.97 -1.30 -24.89
N TYR A 147 -7.95 -2.64 -24.89
CA TYR A 147 -7.48 -3.42 -23.74
C TYR A 147 -6.05 -3.05 -23.33
N LEU A 148 -5.11 -3.05 -24.29
CA LEU A 148 -3.70 -2.79 -23.99
C LEU A 148 -3.47 -1.39 -23.39
N PRO A 149 -3.98 -0.28 -23.98
CA PRO A 149 -3.85 1.03 -23.35
C PRO A 149 -4.56 1.10 -21.98
N ALA A 150 -5.74 0.48 -21.81
CA ALA A 150 -6.42 0.45 -20.53
C ALA A 150 -5.59 -0.30 -19.46
N LEU A 151 -5.05 -1.46 -19.82
CA LEU A 151 -4.17 -2.26 -18.96
C LEU A 151 -2.95 -1.44 -18.51
N LEU A 152 -2.21 -0.85 -19.45
CA LEU A 152 -0.99 -0.10 -19.15
C LEU A 152 -1.24 1.11 -18.24
N LEU A 153 -2.36 1.81 -18.44
CA LEU A 153 -2.75 2.94 -17.59
C LEU A 153 -3.12 2.49 -16.17
N VAL A 154 -3.86 1.40 -16.02
CA VAL A 154 -4.18 0.83 -14.71
C VAL A 154 -2.92 0.31 -14.00
N VAL A 155 -2.05 -0.40 -14.74
CA VAL A 155 -0.78 -0.89 -14.21
C VAL A 155 0.10 0.28 -13.76
N LEU A 156 0.22 1.36 -14.55
CA LEU A 156 0.95 2.55 -14.18
C LEU A 156 0.45 3.15 -12.86
N GLY A 157 -0.87 3.28 -12.69
CA GLY A 157 -1.48 3.72 -11.43
C GLY A 157 -1.15 2.79 -10.25
N ALA A 158 -1.19 1.49 -10.46
CA ALA A 158 -0.86 0.50 -9.44
C ALA A 158 0.63 0.54 -9.05
N LEU A 159 1.54 0.62 -10.03
CA LEU A 159 2.99 0.62 -9.81
C LEU A 159 3.45 1.86 -9.03
N THR A 160 2.92 3.05 -9.36
CA THR A 160 3.26 4.29 -8.64
C THR A 160 2.82 4.24 -7.18
N LYS A 161 1.61 3.77 -6.91
CA LYS A 161 1.05 3.70 -5.56
C LYS A 161 1.72 2.64 -4.68
N SER A 162 2.09 1.49 -5.28
CA SER A 162 2.75 0.39 -4.58
C SER A 162 4.28 0.46 -4.62
N ALA A 163 4.84 1.62 -4.94
CA ALA A 163 6.29 1.85 -4.97
C ALA A 163 7.06 0.77 -5.76
N GLN A 164 6.52 0.38 -6.92
CA GLN A 164 7.18 -0.57 -7.82
C GLN A 164 8.19 0.15 -8.72
N PHE A 165 9.19 -0.56 -9.18
CA PHE A 165 10.14 -0.03 -10.17
C PHE A 165 9.40 0.46 -11.44
N PRO A 166 9.76 1.61 -11.98
CA PRO A 166 10.82 2.55 -11.56
C PRO A 166 10.39 3.57 -10.50
N PHE A 167 9.16 3.54 -10.01
CA PHE A 167 8.56 4.55 -9.13
C PHE A 167 8.79 4.31 -7.62
N HIS A 168 9.71 3.43 -7.23
CA HIS A 168 9.93 3.01 -5.84
C HIS A 168 10.56 4.08 -4.95
N PHE A 169 11.23 5.06 -5.53
CA PHE A 169 12.11 6.02 -4.83
C PHE A 169 11.38 6.91 -3.82
N TRP A 170 10.08 7.18 -3.97
CA TRP A 170 9.35 8.02 -3.02
C TRP A 170 9.19 7.36 -1.64
N LEU A 171 9.17 6.02 -1.58
CA LEU A 171 8.88 5.29 -0.34
C LEU A 171 9.96 5.46 0.73
N PRO A 172 11.28 5.32 0.44
CA PRO A 172 12.33 5.62 1.41
C PRO A 172 12.33 7.08 1.88
N HIS A 173 12.02 8.04 1.02
CA HIS A 173 11.92 9.46 1.39
C HIS A 173 10.73 9.75 2.31
N ALA A 174 9.65 8.97 2.20
CA ALA A 174 8.50 9.07 3.10
C ALA A 174 8.80 8.61 4.55
N MET A 175 9.97 7.98 4.80
CA MET A 175 10.37 7.53 6.15
C MET A 175 10.70 8.68 7.11
N ALA A 176 10.79 9.92 6.63
CA ALA A 176 10.90 11.12 7.47
C ALA A 176 9.62 11.42 8.30
N ALA A 177 8.51 10.73 7.98
CA ALA A 177 7.26 10.79 8.73
C ALA A 177 7.39 10.25 10.17
N PRO A 178 6.49 10.64 11.10
CA PRO A 178 6.38 9.98 12.41
C PRO A 178 6.22 8.47 12.27
N THR A 179 6.80 7.68 13.19
CA THR A 179 6.76 6.22 13.06
C THR A 179 5.35 5.62 13.04
N PRO A 180 4.34 6.11 13.79
CA PRO A 180 2.97 5.64 13.63
C PRO A 180 2.42 5.79 12.21
N VAL A 181 2.78 6.90 11.52
CA VAL A 181 2.43 7.09 10.10
C VAL A 181 3.09 6.03 9.24
N SER A 182 4.42 5.85 9.39
CA SER A 182 5.15 4.84 8.63
C SER A 182 4.61 3.42 8.89
N ALA A 183 4.30 3.09 10.15
CA ALA A 183 3.73 1.81 10.53
C ALA A 183 2.40 1.54 9.80
N TYR A 184 1.52 2.51 9.70
CA TYR A 184 0.23 2.33 9.07
C TYR A 184 0.28 2.35 7.53
N LEU A 185 0.91 3.40 6.96
CA LEU A 185 0.96 3.59 5.51
C LEU A 185 1.66 2.44 4.79
N HIS A 186 2.71 1.88 5.41
CA HIS A 186 3.57 0.90 4.74
C HIS A 186 3.28 -0.56 5.14
N SER A 187 2.47 -0.79 6.19
CA SER A 187 2.03 -2.14 6.56
C SER A 187 0.63 -2.49 6.05
N ALA A 188 -0.37 -1.65 6.35
CA ALA A 188 -1.78 -2.01 6.17
C ALA A 188 -2.46 -1.28 5.01
N ALA A 189 -1.91 -0.13 4.57
CA ALA A 189 -2.70 0.84 3.84
C ALA A 189 -2.08 1.26 2.49
N MET A 190 -1.53 2.44 2.39
CA MET A 190 -1.21 3.15 1.15
C MET A 190 -0.50 2.32 0.09
N VAL A 191 0.63 1.69 0.46
CA VAL A 191 1.46 0.96 -0.51
C VAL A 191 0.83 -0.34 -1.01
N LYS A 192 -0.20 -0.82 -0.33
CA LYS A 192 -0.96 -2.00 -0.75
C LYS A 192 -2.03 -1.70 -1.78
N LEU A 193 -2.46 -0.44 -1.91
CA LEU A 193 -3.55 -0.10 -2.82
C LEU A 193 -3.29 -0.52 -4.27
N GLY A 194 -2.06 -0.36 -4.78
CA GLY A 194 -1.75 -0.79 -6.14
C GLY A 194 -1.90 -2.30 -6.32
N VAL A 195 -1.33 -3.10 -5.43
CA VAL A 195 -1.48 -4.57 -5.50
C VAL A 195 -2.91 -5.02 -5.22
N ILE A 196 -3.65 -4.34 -4.34
CA ILE A 196 -5.09 -4.59 -4.10
C ILE A 196 -5.90 -4.31 -5.37
N LEU A 197 -5.61 -3.22 -6.08
CA LEU A 197 -6.25 -2.90 -7.35
C LEU A 197 -5.98 -3.99 -8.40
N LEU A 198 -4.73 -4.43 -8.52
CA LEU A 198 -4.36 -5.53 -9.43
C LEU A 198 -5.07 -6.83 -9.06
N MET A 199 -5.18 -7.17 -7.77
CA MET A 199 -5.95 -8.32 -7.30
C MET A 199 -7.45 -8.18 -7.63
N ARG A 200 -8.02 -7.01 -7.42
CA ARG A 200 -9.44 -6.73 -7.67
C ARG A 200 -9.79 -6.84 -9.16
N LEU A 201 -8.91 -6.36 -10.03
CA LEU A 201 -9.09 -6.40 -11.47
C LEU A 201 -8.45 -7.64 -12.13
N TRP A 202 -7.86 -8.54 -11.36
CA TRP A 202 -7.25 -9.77 -11.86
C TRP A 202 -8.19 -10.59 -12.75
N PRO A 203 -9.48 -10.81 -12.41
CA PRO A 203 -10.40 -11.59 -13.25
C PRO A 203 -10.64 -10.97 -14.63
N VAL A 204 -10.46 -9.66 -14.75
CA VAL A 204 -10.75 -8.88 -15.96
C VAL A 204 -9.51 -8.67 -16.82
N LEU A 205 -8.36 -8.39 -16.21
CA LEU A 205 -7.16 -7.95 -16.90
C LEU A 205 -6.09 -9.04 -17.05
N SER A 206 -6.14 -10.13 -16.24
CA SER A 206 -5.16 -11.20 -16.32
C SER A 206 -5.43 -12.17 -17.47
N GLY A 207 -4.52 -13.15 -17.67
CA GLY A 207 -4.66 -14.19 -18.66
C GLY A 207 -4.06 -13.85 -20.02
N THR A 208 -3.37 -12.73 -20.16
CA THR A 208 -2.70 -12.29 -21.39
C THR A 208 -1.19 -12.17 -21.20
N ASP A 209 -0.43 -12.27 -22.30
CA ASP A 209 1.02 -12.00 -22.28
C ASP A 209 1.31 -10.55 -21.85
N ALA A 210 0.49 -9.60 -22.28
CA ALA A 210 0.63 -8.20 -21.90
C ALA A 210 0.55 -8.00 -20.36
N TRP A 211 -0.36 -8.72 -19.69
CA TRP A 211 -0.44 -8.74 -18.22
C TRP A 211 0.81 -9.36 -17.61
N MET A 212 1.21 -10.54 -18.07
CA MET A 212 2.37 -11.27 -17.54
C MET A 212 3.65 -10.42 -17.66
N PHE A 213 3.89 -9.79 -18.80
CA PHE A 213 5.08 -8.96 -18.99
C PHE A 213 5.00 -7.64 -18.22
N SER A 214 3.86 -6.93 -18.24
CA SER A 214 3.77 -5.61 -17.58
C SER A 214 3.75 -5.72 -16.05
N VAL A 215 3.00 -6.67 -15.49
CA VAL A 215 2.88 -6.87 -14.04
C VAL A 215 3.99 -7.76 -13.51
N GLY A 216 4.22 -8.92 -14.14
CA GLY A 216 5.18 -9.91 -13.67
C GLY A 216 6.62 -9.40 -13.72
N LEU A 217 7.05 -8.80 -14.84
CA LEU A 217 8.41 -8.27 -14.96
C LEU A 217 8.65 -7.07 -14.03
N ALA A 218 7.69 -6.13 -13.96
CA ALA A 218 7.80 -5.00 -13.02
C ALA A 218 7.92 -5.49 -11.56
N GLY A 219 7.13 -6.51 -11.20
CA GLY A 219 7.22 -7.15 -9.89
C GLY A 219 8.57 -7.80 -9.64
N LEU A 220 9.10 -8.56 -10.61
CA LEU A 220 10.38 -9.26 -10.49
C LEU A 220 11.54 -8.29 -10.29
N VAL A 221 11.62 -7.24 -11.12
CA VAL A 221 12.65 -6.21 -10.99
C VAL A 221 12.54 -5.51 -9.64
N THR A 222 11.33 -5.19 -9.20
CA THR A 222 11.09 -4.56 -7.90
C THR A 222 11.50 -5.47 -6.74
N PHE A 223 11.16 -6.75 -6.80
CA PHE A 223 11.50 -7.75 -5.78
C PHE A 223 13.01 -7.82 -5.58
N VAL A 224 13.76 -8.02 -6.67
CA VAL A 224 15.22 -8.16 -6.62
C VAL A 224 15.89 -6.86 -6.20
N LEU A 225 15.49 -5.72 -6.79
CA LEU A 225 16.05 -4.41 -6.47
C LEU A 225 15.80 -4.05 -5.00
N GLY A 226 14.57 -4.26 -4.51
CA GLY A 226 14.22 -3.97 -3.12
C GLY A 226 14.99 -4.82 -2.13
N ALA A 227 15.15 -6.14 -2.40
CA ALA A 227 15.93 -7.04 -1.58
C ALA A 227 17.42 -6.64 -1.55
N TYR A 228 17.98 -6.35 -2.72
CA TYR A 228 19.37 -5.94 -2.84
C TYR A 228 19.64 -4.62 -2.09
N ALA A 229 18.81 -3.60 -2.32
CA ALA A 229 18.97 -2.30 -1.65
C ALA A 229 18.78 -2.37 -0.13
N ALA A 230 17.92 -3.27 0.37
CA ALA A 230 17.69 -3.47 1.80
C ALA A 230 18.95 -3.95 2.54
N MET A 231 19.80 -4.77 1.90
CA MET A 231 21.03 -5.30 2.51
C MET A 231 22.06 -4.21 2.87
N PHE A 232 22.02 -3.06 2.21
CA PHE A 232 22.95 -1.96 2.43
C PHE A 232 22.40 -0.86 3.35
N GLN A 233 21.20 -1.04 3.89
CA GLN A 233 20.60 -0.03 4.76
C GLN A 233 21.12 -0.17 6.19
N HIS A 234 21.53 0.94 6.77
CA HIS A 234 21.93 1.02 8.18
C HIS A 234 20.87 1.68 9.07
N ASP A 235 19.89 2.36 8.48
CA ASP A 235 18.74 2.94 9.18
C ASP A 235 17.61 1.91 9.24
N LEU A 236 17.06 1.66 10.44
CA LEU A 236 15.97 0.68 10.66
C LEU A 236 14.77 0.94 9.76
N LYS A 237 14.31 2.21 9.64
CA LYS A 237 13.19 2.55 8.78
C LYS A 237 13.55 2.41 7.30
N GLY A 238 14.78 2.75 6.92
CA GLY A 238 15.29 2.57 5.56
C GLY A 238 15.29 1.11 5.14
N LEU A 239 15.82 0.21 6.01
CA LEU A 239 15.76 -1.24 5.80
C LEU A 239 14.33 -1.73 5.63
N LEU A 240 13.42 -1.30 6.52
CA LEU A 240 12.01 -1.69 6.45
C LEU A 240 11.32 -1.15 5.19
N ALA A 241 11.70 0.03 4.69
CA ALA A 241 11.17 0.60 3.46
C ALA A 241 11.57 -0.25 2.24
N TYR A 242 12.86 -0.54 2.06
CA TYR A 242 13.33 -1.35 0.93
C TYR A 242 12.83 -2.80 1.00
N SER A 243 12.76 -3.39 2.19
CA SER A 243 12.14 -4.71 2.34
C SER A 243 10.64 -4.67 2.06
N THR A 244 9.93 -3.55 2.30
CA THR A 244 8.53 -3.38 1.86
C THR A 244 8.42 -3.36 0.34
N ILE A 245 9.30 -2.62 -0.35
CA ILE A 245 9.38 -2.60 -1.82
C ILE A 245 9.57 -4.02 -2.35
N SER A 246 10.51 -4.78 -1.78
CA SER A 246 10.76 -6.17 -2.16
C SER A 246 9.52 -7.07 -2.01
N HIS A 247 8.90 -7.07 -0.83
CA HIS A 247 7.71 -7.91 -0.59
C HIS A 247 6.51 -7.52 -1.46
N LEU A 248 6.31 -6.24 -1.74
CA LEU A 248 5.30 -5.79 -2.70
C LEU A 248 5.64 -6.24 -4.13
N GLY A 249 6.92 -6.23 -4.49
CA GLY A 249 7.41 -6.81 -5.73
C GLY A 249 7.08 -8.30 -5.84
N LEU A 250 7.31 -9.09 -4.77
CA LEU A 250 6.93 -10.50 -4.72
C LEU A 250 5.42 -10.72 -4.94
N ILE A 251 4.58 -9.92 -4.27
CA ILE A 251 3.12 -9.98 -4.49
C ILE A 251 2.78 -9.69 -5.96
N THR A 252 3.43 -8.68 -6.55
CA THR A 252 3.22 -8.30 -7.94
C THR A 252 3.67 -9.40 -8.92
N VAL A 253 4.80 -10.09 -8.66
CA VAL A 253 5.21 -11.28 -9.42
C VAL A 253 4.14 -12.35 -9.38
N LEU A 254 3.66 -12.70 -8.19
CA LEU A 254 2.62 -13.74 -8.03
C LEU A 254 1.36 -13.41 -8.85
N LEU A 255 0.96 -12.13 -8.89
CA LEU A 255 -0.18 -11.69 -9.70
C LEU A 255 0.10 -11.81 -11.20
N GLY A 256 1.36 -11.60 -11.63
CA GLY A 256 1.79 -11.73 -13.03
C GLY A 256 1.80 -13.16 -13.55
N LEU A 257 1.83 -14.19 -12.68
CA LEU A 257 1.92 -15.61 -13.09
C LEU A 257 0.64 -16.18 -13.72
N ASN A 258 -0.44 -15.43 -13.81
CA ASN A 258 -1.73 -15.86 -14.38
C ASN A 258 -2.30 -17.17 -13.78
N SER A 259 -1.95 -17.50 -12.53
CA SER A 259 -2.38 -18.71 -11.84
C SER A 259 -3.31 -18.40 -10.67
N PRO A 260 -4.47 -19.06 -10.53
CA PRO A 260 -5.34 -18.90 -9.37
C PRO A 260 -4.64 -19.21 -8.04
N LEU A 261 -3.75 -20.22 -8.03
CA LEU A 261 -2.97 -20.55 -6.83
C LEU A 261 -2.01 -19.42 -6.47
N ALA A 262 -1.38 -18.79 -7.46
CA ALA A 262 -0.51 -17.63 -7.23
C ALA A 262 -1.29 -16.41 -6.70
N LEU A 263 -2.53 -16.21 -7.17
CA LEU A 263 -3.42 -15.17 -6.60
C LEU A 263 -3.73 -15.43 -5.13
N VAL A 264 -4.05 -16.68 -4.75
CA VAL A 264 -4.28 -17.05 -3.35
C VAL A 264 -3.03 -16.82 -2.51
N ALA A 265 -1.85 -17.22 -3.02
CA ALA A 265 -0.56 -16.97 -2.36
C ALA A 265 -0.27 -15.47 -2.21
N ALA A 266 -0.61 -14.66 -3.21
CA ALA A 266 -0.45 -13.21 -3.16
C ALA A 266 -1.32 -12.58 -2.06
N ILE A 267 -2.59 -12.99 -1.94
CA ILE A 267 -3.52 -12.52 -0.90
C ILE A 267 -3.01 -12.94 0.48
N PHE A 268 -2.61 -14.19 0.65
CA PHE A 268 -2.07 -14.70 1.91
C PHE A 268 -0.80 -13.93 2.31
N HIS A 269 0.13 -13.73 1.38
CA HIS A 269 1.34 -12.97 1.64
C HIS A 269 1.04 -11.49 1.96
N LEU A 270 0.02 -10.88 1.35
CA LEU A 270 -0.43 -9.53 1.68
C LEU A 270 -0.89 -9.42 3.15
N MET A 271 -1.61 -10.43 3.65
CA MET A 271 -2.07 -10.48 5.06
C MET A 271 -0.87 -10.61 6.02
N ASN A 272 0.03 -11.56 5.75
CA ASN A 272 1.25 -11.76 6.54
C ASN A 272 2.11 -10.50 6.56
N HIS A 273 2.36 -9.92 5.39
CA HIS A 273 3.10 -8.68 5.24
C HIS A 273 2.49 -7.54 6.04
N ALA A 274 1.15 -7.42 6.11
CA ALA A 274 0.50 -6.40 6.92
C ALA A 274 0.89 -6.54 8.40
N THR A 275 0.82 -7.76 8.91
CA THR A 275 1.03 -8.07 10.33
C THR A 275 2.49 -7.88 10.74
N PHE A 276 3.43 -8.54 10.06
CA PHE A 276 4.83 -8.44 10.48
C PHE A 276 5.42 -7.04 10.24
N LYS A 277 4.99 -6.33 9.18
CA LYS A 277 5.48 -4.95 8.94
C LYS A 277 4.96 -3.96 9.96
N ALA A 278 3.70 -4.06 10.37
CA ALA A 278 3.17 -3.22 11.44
C ALA A 278 3.98 -3.40 12.73
N SER A 279 4.22 -4.66 13.12
CA SER A 279 5.02 -5.00 14.30
C SER A 279 6.46 -4.47 14.19
N LEU A 280 7.14 -4.69 13.06
CA LEU A 280 8.52 -4.25 12.86
C LEU A 280 8.66 -2.72 12.85
N PHE A 281 7.73 -1.98 12.22
CA PHE A 281 7.76 -0.52 12.26
C PHE A 281 7.49 0.03 13.66
N MET A 282 6.52 -0.54 14.40
CA MET A 282 6.26 -0.13 15.78
C MET A 282 7.45 -0.44 16.69
N ALA A 283 8.10 -1.60 16.53
CA ALA A 283 9.32 -1.94 17.24
C ALA A 283 10.49 -0.99 16.92
N ALA A 284 10.68 -0.69 15.61
CA ALA A 284 11.70 0.28 15.19
C ALA A 284 11.46 1.67 15.79
N GLY A 285 10.19 2.08 15.91
CA GLY A 285 9.85 3.35 16.56
C GLY A 285 10.06 3.33 18.07
N ALA A 286 9.76 2.24 18.75
CA ALA A 286 10.04 2.09 20.17
C ALA A 286 11.56 2.14 20.44
N ILE A 287 12.34 1.47 19.58
CA ILE A 287 13.82 1.52 19.68
C ILE A 287 14.34 2.94 19.45
N ASP A 288 13.86 3.64 18.41
CA ASP A 288 14.23 5.02 18.09
C ASP A 288 13.90 5.98 19.25
N HIS A 289 12.72 5.82 19.83
CA HIS A 289 12.25 6.66 20.93
C HIS A 289 13.09 6.51 22.20
N GLU A 290 13.42 5.26 22.58
CA GLU A 290 14.14 4.97 23.84
C GLU A 290 15.66 5.09 23.70
N SER A 291 16.24 4.71 22.54
CA SER A 291 17.69 4.73 22.33
C SER A 291 18.20 6.03 21.69
N GLY A 292 17.32 6.85 21.14
CA GLY A 292 17.65 8.08 20.40
C GLY A 292 18.36 7.83 19.06
N THR A 293 18.37 6.59 18.56
CA THR A 293 19.02 6.26 17.27
C THR A 293 18.33 5.13 16.53
N ARG A 294 18.36 5.22 15.19
CA ARG A 294 17.91 4.16 14.26
C ARG A 294 19.05 3.45 13.54
N ASP A 295 20.30 3.87 13.82
CA ASP A 295 21.46 3.28 13.18
C ASP A 295 21.77 1.91 13.81
N ILE A 296 21.55 0.84 13.01
CA ILE A 296 21.73 -0.55 13.44
C ILE A 296 23.15 -0.81 13.98
N ARG A 297 24.17 -0.11 13.48
CA ARG A 297 25.56 -0.26 13.90
C ARG A 297 25.82 0.22 15.33
N ARG A 298 24.91 1.05 15.87
CA ARG A 298 24.98 1.61 17.23
C ARG A 298 24.05 0.89 18.20
N LEU A 299 23.27 -0.08 17.73
CA LEU A 299 22.29 -0.82 18.52
C LEU A 299 22.84 -2.20 18.87
N SER A 300 22.97 -2.49 20.15
CA SER A 300 23.37 -3.81 20.65
C SER A 300 22.69 -4.09 22.00
N GLY A 301 22.53 -5.37 22.35
CA GLY A 301 22.05 -5.79 23.66
C GLY A 301 20.55 -5.46 23.92
N LEU A 302 19.74 -5.17 22.90
CA LEU A 302 18.33 -4.79 23.05
C LEU A 302 17.50 -5.85 23.78
N VAL A 303 17.88 -7.13 23.73
CA VAL A 303 17.20 -8.21 24.48
C VAL A 303 17.24 -7.95 25.98
N HIS A 304 18.30 -7.34 26.47
CA HIS A 304 18.44 -7.04 27.91
C HIS A 304 17.77 -5.74 28.31
N SER A 305 17.86 -4.70 27.47
CA SER A 305 17.29 -3.37 27.77
C SER A 305 15.82 -3.24 27.41
N MET A 306 15.37 -3.92 26.35
CA MET A 306 14.01 -3.85 25.82
C MET A 306 13.48 -5.26 25.46
N PRO A 307 13.35 -6.19 26.43
CA PRO A 307 13.11 -7.62 26.15
C PRO A 307 11.82 -7.88 25.38
N ILE A 308 10.72 -7.17 25.70
CA ILE A 308 9.42 -7.33 25.02
C ILE A 308 9.52 -6.87 23.57
N THR A 309 10.07 -5.68 23.34
CA THR A 309 10.24 -5.12 21.99
C THR A 309 11.19 -5.98 21.14
N ALA A 310 12.29 -6.45 21.71
CA ALA A 310 13.24 -7.30 21.01
C ALA A 310 12.63 -8.65 20.64
N THR A 311 11.89 -9.28 21.57
CA THR A 311 11.20 -10.56 21.29
C THR A 311 10.14 -10.39 20.19
N ALA A 312 9.30 -9.36 20.28
CA ALA A 312 8.28 -9.09 19.26
C ALA A 312 8.93 -8.81 17.88
N ALA A 313 10.04 -8.06 17.84
CA ALA A 313 10.78 -7.80 16.61
C ALA A 313 11.40 -9.07 16.03
N MET A 314 11.96 -9.97 16.86
CA MET A 314 12.52 -11.25 16.40
C MET A 314 11.44 -12.16 15.81
N VAL A 315 10.29 -12.30 16.46
CA VAL A 315 9.16 -13.09 15.94
C VAL A 315 8.65 -12.51 14.62
N ALA A 316 8.47 -11.19 14.52
CA ALA A 316 8.03 -10.55 13.30
C ALA A 316 9.08 -10.64 12.17
N ALA A 317 10.37 -10.60 12.49
CA ALA A 317 11.46 -10.79 11.53
C ALA A 317 11.52 -12.25 11.04
N ALA A 318 11.29 -13.22 11.92
CA ALA A 318 11.21 -14.62 11.55
C ALA A 318 10.01 -14.90 10.62
N ALA A 319 8.83 -14.32 10.91
CA ALA A 319 7.67 -14.37 10.03
C ALA A 319 7.96 -13.69 8.66
N MET A 320 8.67 -12.57 8.64
CA MET A 320 9.13 -11.91 7.41
C MET A 320 10.07 -12.81 6.59
N ALA A 321 10.94 -13.56 7.25
CA ALA A 321 11.87 -14.49 6.61
C ALA A 321 11.23 -15.82 6.17
N GLY A 322 9.94 -16.04 6.48
CA GLY A 322 9.23 -17.25 6.11
C GLY A 322 9.60 -18.47 6.95
N VAL A 323 9.97 -18.27 8.21
CA VAL A 323 10.22 -19.38 9.14
C VAL A 323 8.91 -20.17 9.32
N PRO A 324 8.94 -21.51 9.14
CA PRO A 324 7.74 -22.34 9.28
C PRO A 324 7.08 -22.15 10.65
N LEU A 325 5.75 -22.12 10.66
CA LEU A 325 4.89 -21.94 11.83
C LEU A 325 4.83 -20.51 12.42
N LEU A 326 5.40 -19.51 11.73
CA LEU A 326 5.32 -18.09 12.11
C LEU A 326 4.70 -17.23 11.00
#